data_d6c2d0e5595af88e611f20ac1a55f65b
#
_entry.id   d6c2d0e5595af88e611f20ac1a55f65b
#
_cell.length_a   1.000
_cell.length_b   1.000
_cell.length_c   1.000
_cell.angle_alpha   90.00
_cell.angle_beta   90.00
_cell.angle_gamma   90.00
#
_symmetry.space_group_name_H-M   'P 1'
#
loop_
_entity.id
_entity.type
_entity.pdbx_description
1 polymer ?
#
loop_
_entity_poly.entity_id
_entity_poly.type
_entity_poly.pdbx_seq_one_letter_code
_entity_poly.pdbx_strand_id
1 'polypeptide(L)'
;MAEEVKAAVAESEGKNFIDAFIEEDIAEGGRFQGQQVHTRFPPEPNGYLHIGHCKALTIDFGTAERFGGLCNLRMDDTNPTKEDVEFVDAIKEDIHWLGFDWGDRFFYGSDYFEKDYEYAVELIKKGLAYVCDLTPEEAKEYRGDIGKPAVSPYRDRDVEENLDLFERMKNGEFPEGSRTLRAKIDLTSGNFNMRDPVIYRIRYMHHHRQGDKWCIYPMYDFAHPIQDALEGITHSLCSLECEAHRPLYDWVVNNVSVPCKPRQIEFARLGIDHTVMSKRKLRKLVEEGIVSGWDDPRMPTLCGLRRRGFTPKSIRNFCDRIGVAKSASVVEYAFLEHCLREDLNASAERTMGVLHPVKLVITNYPAGKSETFEVENNPTDPADGTHEITFSRECWIEADDFMAEPIPKYKRLFPGGPECRLKGAYLIKCVGYETDENGNVTEIAAEYDPDSRGGDPADGRKVKGATLHWVDAATAIDAEVRVYSELFSDPSPDGADKDFLACMNPDSLETLTGCKVEARMRDVAAEYDKTEKQGKTAPSFQFMRLGYFCLDNKDCSADHLVFNRSVTLKDSFKV
;
A
#
# COMPACT_ATOMS: atom_id res chain seq x y z
N MET A 1 -6.76 -38.76 -9.23
CA MET A 1 -7.57 -38.20 -8.11
C MET A 1 -6.93 -37.05 -7.40
N ALA A 2 -5.70 -37.12 -6.86
CA ALA A 2 -5.08 -35.94 -6.21
C ALA A 2 -4.62 -34.81 -7.20
N GLU A 3 -4.22 -35.18 -8.42
CA GLU A 3 -3.90 -34.23 -9.49
C GLU A 3 -5.16 -33.66 -10.17
N GLU A 4 -6.20 -34.47 -10.31
CA GLU A 4 -7.50 -34.00 -10.83
C GLU A 4 -8.22 -33.11 -9.83
N VAL A 5 -8.06 -33.34 -8.51
CA VAL A 5 -8.58 -32.44 -7.46
C VAL A 5 -7.78 -31.13 -7.42
N LYS A 6 -6.45 -31.14 -7.65
CA LYS A 6 -5.65 -29.91 -7.80
C LYS A 6 -5.99 -29.13 -9.07
N ALA A 7 -6.25 -29.80 -10.19
CA ALA A 7 -6.72 -29.14 -11.41
C ALA A 7 -8.12 -28.55 -11.23
N ALA A 8 -9.05 -29.26 -10.58
CA ALA A 8 -10.41 -28.77 -10.30
C ALA A 8 -10.45 -27.63 -9.27
N VAL A 9 -9.48 -27.55 -8.34
CA VAL A 9 -9.34 -26.44 -7.39
C VAL A 9 -8.72 -25.21 -8.07
N ALA A 10 -7.84 -25.39 -9.07
CA ALA A 10 -7.32 -24.31 -9.89
C ALA A 10 -8.35 -23.74 -10.89
N GLU A 11 -9.35 -24.55 -11.30
CA GLU A 11 -10.48 -24.09 -12.14
C GLU A 11 -11.61 -23.42 -11.37
N SER A 12 -11.60 -23.41 -10.05
CA SER A 12 -12.64 -22.80 -9.20
C SER A 12 -12.27 -21.42 -8.63
N GLU A 13 -11.14 -20.82 -8.98
CA GLU A 13 -10.93 -19.38 -8.79
C GLU A 13 -11.88 -18.64 -9.74
N GLY A 14 -12.99 -18.16 -9.18
CA GLY A 14 -14.10 -17.57 -9.92
C GLY A 14 -13.60 -16.42 -10.78
N LYS A 15 -13.74 -16.55 -12.10
CA LYS A 15 -13.45 -15.49 -13.07
C LYS A 15 -14.17 -14.22 -12.63
N ASN A 16 -13.43 -13.13 -12.50
CA ASN A 16 -14.04 -11.85 -12.22
C ASN A 16 -14.73 -11.31 -13.50
N PHE A 17 -15.61 -10.34 -13.34
CA PHE A 17 -16.40 -9.83 -14.47
C PHE A 17 -15.57 -9.11 -15.54
N ILE A 18 -14.38 -8.56 -15.19
CA ILE A 18 -13.45 -7.93 -16.14
C ILE A 18 -12.87 -9.00 -17.04
N ASP A 19 -12.41 -10.10 -16.46
CA ASP A 19 -11.87 -11.24 -17.22
C ASP A 19 -12.92 -11.79 -18.19
N ALA A 20 -14.19 -11.92 -17.75
CA ALA A 20 -15.28 -12.36 -18.61
C ALA A 20 -15.54 -11.40 -19.81
N PHE A 21 -15.49 -10.09 -19.59
CA PHE A 21 -15.62 -9.11 -20.68
C PHE A 21 -14.44 -9.16 -21.65
N ILE A 22 -13.22 -9.35 -21.14
CA ILE A 22 -12.03 -9.46 -21.99
C ILE A 22 -12.09 -10.72 -22.83
N GLU A 23 -12.44 -11.87 -22.25
CA GLU A 23 -12.60 -13.13 -22.98
C GLU A 23 -13.64 -13.01 -24.11
N GLU A 24 -14.77 -12.33 -23.84
CA GLU A 24 -15.79 -12.04 -24.87
C GLU A 24 -15.21 -11.17 -26.01
N ASP A 25 -14.47 -10.12 -25.64
CA ASP A 25 -13.92 -9.16 -26.59
C ASP A 25 -12.82 -9.73 -27.49
N ILE A 26 -12.00 -10.66 -26.99
CA ILE A 26 -10.90 -11.29 -27.77
C ILE A 26 -11.32 -12.56 -28.50
N ALA A 27 -12.50 -13.12 -28.18
CA ALA A 27 -13.04 -14.32 -28.82
C ALA A 27 -13.32 -14.09 -30.31
N GLU A 28 -13.64 -15.16 -31.04
CA GLU A 28 -14.06 -15.08 -32.46
C GLU A 28 -15.33 -14.23 -32.61
N GLY A 29 -15.28 -13.20 -33.45
CA GLY A 29 -16.32 -12.21 -33.65
C GLY A 29 -16.38 -11.10 -32.56
N GLY A 30 -15.50 -11.15 -31.56
CA GLY A 30 -15.40 -10.15 -30.53
C GLY A 30 -14.71 -8.85 -31.00
N ARG A 31 -14.86 -7.79 -30.23
CA ARG A 31 -14.39 -6.42 -30.55
C ARG A 31 -12.88 -6.35 -30.81
N PHE A 32 -12.10 -7.15 -30.11
CA PHE A 32 -10.63 -7.19 -30.17
C PHE A 32 -10.11 -8.57 -30.60
N GLN A 33 -10.89 -9.30 -31.42
CA GLN A 33 -10.47 -10.59 -31.95
C GLN A 33 -9.05 -10.55 -32.55
N GLY A 34 -8.17 -11.42 -32.05
CA GLY A 34 -6.80 -11.54 -32.51
C GLY A 34 -5.85 -10.42 -32.08
N GLN A 35 -6.31 -9.48 -31.27
CA GLN A 35 -5.47 -8.45 -30.67
C GLN A 35 -4.96 -8.90 -29.30
N GLN A 36 -3.74 -8.48 -28.96
CA GLN A 36 -3.19 -8.65 -27.62
C GLN A 36 -3.91 -7.72 -26.65
N VAL A 37 -4.27 -8.22 -25.46
CA VAL A 37 -4.84 -7.39 -24.39
C VAL A 37 -3.84 -6.33 -23.98
N HIS A 38 -4.29 -5.08 -23.94
CA HIS A 38 -3.43 -3.96 -23.60
C HIS A 38 -4.20 -3.03 -22.64
N THR A 39 -3.67 -2.93 -21.43
CA THR A 39 -4.19 -2.08 -20.35
C THR A 39 -3.22 -0.95 -20.03
N ARG A 40 -3.54 -0.08 -19.13
CA ARG A 40 -2.66 0.96 -18.62
C ARG A 40 -3.00 1.37 -17.19
N PHE A 41 -2.00 1.76 -16.42
CA PHE A 41 -2.13 2.42 -15.14
C PHE A 41 -1.75 3.91 -15.30
N PRO A 42 -2.70 4.87 -15.15
CA PRO A 42 -2.47 6.28 -15.39
C PRO A 42 -2.50 7.11 -14.09
N PRO A 43 -1.48 7.02 -13.21
CA PRO A 43 -1.47 7.80 -11.99
C PRO A 43 -1.21 9.29 -12.27
N GLU A 44 -1.89 10.19 -11.52
CA GLU A 44 -1.49 11.59 -11.44
C GLU A 44 -0.21 11.73 -10.60
N PRO A 45 0.87 12.39 -11.09
CA PRO A 45 2.12 12.56 -10.35
C PRO A 45 2.02 13.70 -9.31
N ASN A 46 1.03 13.64 -8.43
CA ASN A 46 0.71 14.68 -7.43
C ASN A 46 0.72 14.16 -5.98
N GLY A 47 1.32 12.99 -5.72
CA GLY A 47 1.46 12.36 -4.42
C GLY A 47 1.94 10.93 -4.49
N TYR A 48 2.30 10.38 -3.35
CA TYR A 48 2.72 8.99 -3.20
C TYR A 48 1.54 8.03 -3.42
N LEU A 49 1.85 6.83 -3.93
CA LEU A 49 0.87 5.76 -4.02
C LEU A 49 0.49 5.25 -2.62
N HIS A 50 -0.73 4.78 -2.47
CA HIS A 50 -1.25 4.19 -1.24
C HIS A 50 -1.95 2.86 -1.54
N ILE A 51 -2.33 2.13 -0.51
CA ILE A 51 -2.95 0.80 -0.62
C ILE A 51 -4.16 0.77 -1.58
N GLY A 52 -4.92 1.87 -1.70
CA GLY A 52 -6.01 1.99 -2.67
C GLY A 52 -5.56 1.89 -4.13
N HIS A 53 -4.35 2.38 -4.45
CA HIS A 53 -3.77 2.25 -5.78
C HIS A 53 -3.29 0.82 -6.06
N CYS A 54 -2.93 0.04 -5.02
CA CYS A 54 -2.51 -1.35 -5.21
C CYS A 54 -3.60 -2.21 -5.85
N LYS A 55 -4.86 -1.97 -5.48
CA LYS A 55 -5.99 -2.66 -6.12
C LYS A 55 -6.06 -2.35 -7.61
N ALA A 56 -5.91 -1.08 -8.01
CA ALA A 56 -5.89 -0.68 -9.41
C ALA A 56 -4.68 -1.27 -10.14
N LEU A 57 -3.48 -1.21 -9.55
CA LEU A 57 -2.27 -1.83 -10.10
C LEU A 57 -2.44 -3.33 -10.32
N THR A 58 -2.98 -4.04 -9.34
CA THR A 58 -3.24 -5.49 -9.45
C THR A 58 -4.29 -5.79 -10.53
N ILE A 59 -5.27 -4.90 -10.73
CA ILE A 59 -6.26 -5.04 -11.80
C ILE A 59 -5.62 -4.74 -13.15
N ASP A 60 -4.94 -3.61 -13.32
CA ASP A 60 -4.39 -3.18 -14.62
C ASP A 60 -3.23 -4.08 -15.08
N PHE A 61 -2.18 -4.23 -14.27
CA PHE A 61 -1.02 -5.07 -14.57
C PHE A 61 -1.37 -6.57 -14.47
N GLY A 62 -2.08 -6.98 -13.42
CA GLY A 62 -2.45 -8.38 -13.24
C GLY A 62 -3.38 -8.90 -14.32
N THR A 63 -4.28 -8.08 -14.86
CA THR A 63 -5.08 -8.44 -16.04
C THR A 63 -4.21 -8.65 -17.27
N ALA A 64 -3.26 -7.74 -17.53
CA ALA A 64 -2.31 -7.91 -18.61
C ALA A 64 -1.50 -9.21 -18.45
N GLU A 65 -0.96 -9.48 -17.24
CA GLU A 65 -0.22 -10.72 -16.95
C GLU A 65 -1.06 -11.98 -17.23
N ARG A 66 -2.33 -12.02 -16.76
CA ARG A 66 -3.22 -13.19 -16.95
C ARG A 66 -3.53 -13.49 -18.40
N PHE A 67 -3.66 -12.46 -19.23
CA PHE A 67 -3.98 -12.60 -20.65
C PHE A 67 -2.73 -12.59 -21.56
N GLY A 68 -1.50 -12.65 -21.02
CA GLY A 68 -0.27 -12.55 -21.81
C GLY A 68 -0.19 -11.23 -22.59
N GLY A 69 -0.76 -10.19 -22.04
CA GLY A 69 -0.91 -8.86 -22.64
C GLY A 69 0.17 -7.88 -22.21
N LEU A 70 -0.12 -6.60 -22.40
CA LEU A 70 0.75 -5.46 -22.08
C LEU A 70 0.04 -4.51 -21.12
N CYS A 71 0.82 -3.84 -20.25
CA CYS A 71 0.33 -2.73 -19.44
C CYS A 71 1.28 -1.54 -19.57
N ASN A 72 0.73 -0.36 -19.87
CA ASN A 72 1.50 0.88 -19.94
C ASN A 72 1.46 1.59 -18.58
N LEU A 73 2.55 2.28 -18.25
CA LEU A 73 2.56 3.30 -17.20
C LEU A 73 2.50 4.67 -17.88
N ARG A 74 1.38 5.38 -17.71
CA ARG A 74 1.22 6.74 -18.22
C ARG A 74 0.99 7.71 -17.08
N MET A 75 1.93 8.63 -16.85
CA MET A 75 1.71 9.73 -15.92
C MET A 75 0.64 10.66 -16.48
N ASP A 76 -0.49 10.78 -15.78
CA ASP A 76 -1.53 11.75 -16.12
C ASP A 76 -1.13 13.14 -15.62
N ASP A 77 -0.32 13.80 -16.43
CA ASP A 77 0.18 15.16 -16.23
C ASP A 77 -0.55 16.18 -17.11
N THR A 78 -1.82 15.94 -17.44
CA THR A 78 -2.63 16.84 -18.26
C THR A 78 -3.01 18.13 -17.53
N ASN A 79 -2.99 18.16 -16.20
CA ASN A 79 -3.28 19.33 -15.39
C ASN A 79 -2.00 19.96 -14.84
N PRO A 80 -1.59 21.17 -15.27
CA PRO A 80 -0.29 21.76 -14.93
C PRO A 80 -0.13 22.16 -13.45
N THR A 81 -1.14 21.96 -12.60
CA THR A 81 -1.20 22.66 -11.32
C THR A 81 -0.43 22.05 -10.15
N LYS A 82 0.10 20.83 -10.22
CA LYS A 82 0.62 20.15 -9.00
C LYS A 82 1.57 18.96 -9.25
N GLU A 83 2.49 19.06 -10.17
CA GLU A 83 3.33 17.93 -10.52
C GLU A 83 4.76 18.13 -10.05
N ASP A 84 5.32 17.10 -9.40
CA ASP A 84 6.69 17.09 -8.92
C ASP A 84 7.40 15.81 -9.41
N VAL A 85 8.65 15.96 -9.82
CA VAL A 85 9.52 14.86 -10.26
C VAL A 85 9.69 13.81 -9.15
N GLU A 86 9.71 14.24 -7.89
CA GLU A 86 9.77 13.35 -6.72
C GLU A 86 8.65 12.30 -6.75
N PHE A 87 7.43 12.70 -7.08
CA PHE A 87 6.30 11.76 -7.12
C PHE A 87 6.38 10.79 -8.29
N VAL A 88 6.91 11.22 -9.43
CA VAL A 88 7.13 10.32 -10.59
C VAL A 88 8.09 9.19 -10.23
N ASP A 89 9.21 9.52 -9.59
CA ASP A 89 10.22 8.52 -9.20
C ASP A 89 9.69 7.59 -8.10
N ALA A 90 8.99 8.13 -7.11
CA ALA A 90 8.34 7.35 -6.06
C ALA A 90 7.28 6.38 -6.62
N ILE A 91 6.47 6.81 -7.58
CA ILE A 91 5.46 5.95 -8.25
C ILE A 91 6.14 4.80 -8.98
N LYS A 92 7.21 5.07 -9.75
CA LYS A 92 7.98 4.02 -10.44
C LYS A 92 8.58 3.01 -9.45
N GLU A 93 9.19 3.52 -8.38
CA GLU A 93 9.77 2.67 -7.33
C GLU A 93 8.72 1.76 -6.70
N ASP A 94 7.57 2.30 -6.34
CA ASP A 94 6.49 1.55 -5.71
C ASP A 94 5.91 0.46 -6.62
N ILE A 95 5.75 0.73 -7.92
CA ILE A 95 5.26 -0.23 -8.91
C ILE A 95 6.26 -1.38 -9.09
N HIS A 96 7.55 -1.07 -9.24
CA HIS A 96 8.60 -2.09 -9.32
C HIS A 96 8.73 -2.88 -8.02
N TRP A 97 8.60 -2.23 -6.86
CA TRP A 97 8.60 -2.93 -5.58
C TRP A 97 7.47 -3.95 -5.47
N LEU A 98 6.28 -3.64 -5.99
CA LEU A 98 5.16 -4.59 -6.06
C LEU A 98 5.40 -5.75 -7.05
N GLY A 99 6.47 -5.70 -7.84
CA GLY A 99 6.83 -6.71 -8.82
C GLY A 99 6.17 -6.54 -10.18
N PHE A 100 5.62 -5.35 -10.47
CA PHE A 100 5.09 -5.00 -11.78
C PHE A 100 6.15 -4.26 -12.63
N ASP A 101 6.09 -4.47 -13.94
CA ASP A 101 7.00 -3.83 -14.88
C ASP A 101 6.25 -3.43 -16.17
N TRP A 102 6.50 -2.21 -16.59
CA TRP A 102 5.96 -1.65 -17.84
C TRP A 102 6.95 -1.76 -19.01
N GLY A 103 8.20 -2.20 -18.77
CA GLY A 103 9.26 -2.25 -19.77
C GLY A 103 9.60 -0.86 -20.32
N ASP A 104 9.52 -0.70 -21.65
CA ASP A 104 9.74 0.57 -22.37
C ASP A 104 8.45 1.40 -22.56
N ARG A 105 7.30 0.92 -22.04
CA ARG A 105 5.97 1.53 -22.23
C ARG A 105 5.66 2.55 -21.12
N PHE A 106 6.53 3.55 -21.00
CA PHE A 106 6.38 4.68 -20.08
C PHE A 106 6.05 5.94 -20.86
N PHE A 107 4.94 6.59 -20.53
CA PHE A 107 4.39 7.74 -21.23
C PHE A 107 3.99 8.85 -20.27
N TYR A 108 3.85 10.05 -20.82
CA TYR A 108 3.22 11.18 -20.15
C TYR A 108 2.02 11.66 -20.98
N GLY A 109 0.93 12.03 -20.30
CA GLY A 109 -0.23 12.63 -20.96
C GLY A 109 0.12 13.91 -21.74
N SER A 110 1.04 14.71 -21.21
CA SER A 110 1.52 15.94 -21.87
C SER A 110 2.27 15.72 -23.18
N ASP A 111 2.75 14.50 -23.46
CA ASP A 111 3.38 14.18 -24.76
C ASP A 111 2.37 14.20 -25.92
N TYR A 112 1.07 14.08 -25.60
CA TYR A 112 -0.02 14.02 -26.58
C TYR A 112 -0.73 15.35 -26.81
N PHE A 113 -0.36 16.46 -26.15
CA PHE A 113 -1.06 17.74 -26.26
C PHE A 113 -1.23 18.26 -27.70
N GLU A 114 -0.24 18.02 -28.58
CA GLU A 114 -0.38 18.40 -30.00
C GLU A 114 -1.46 17.55 -30.70
N LYS A 115 -1.51 16.24 -30.38
CA LYS A 115 -2.54 15.34 -30.91
C LYS A 115 -3.92 15.66 -30.35
N ASP A 116 -4.02 15.92 -29.06
CA ASP A 116 -5.28 16.33 -28.44
C ASP A 116 -5.81 17.62 -29.10
N TYR A 117 -4.93 18.59 -29.40
CA TYR A 117 -5.29 19.80 -30.14
C TYR A 117 -5.76 19.48 -31.58
N GLU A 118 -5.05 18.66 -32.32
CA GLU A 118 -5.43 18.24 -33.66
C GLU A 118 -6.83 17.60 -33.69
N TYR A 119 -7.14 16.72 -32.74
CA TYR A 119 -8.46 16.08 -32.63
C TYR A 119 -9.56 17.05 -32.17
N ALA A 120 -9.25 18.04 -31.35
CA ALA A 120 -10.18 19.12 -31.01
C ALA A 120 -10.54 19.96 -32.26
N VAL A 121 -9.54 20.28 -33.10
CA VAL A 121 -9.74 20.95 -34.40
C VAL A 121 -10.60 20.07 -35.34
N GLU A 122 -10.39 18.77 -35.35
CA GLU A 122 -11.21 17.84 -36.12
C GLU A 122 -12.68 17.89 -35.69
N LEU A 123 -12.96 17.90 -34.39
CA LEU A 123 -14.35 18.04 -33.87
C LEU A 123 -14.99 19.35 -34.30
N ILE A 124 -14.24 20.47 -34.26
CA ILE A 124 -14.75 21.78 -34.72
C ILE A 124 -15.11 21.70 -36.22
N LYS A 125 -14.21 21.15 -37.06
CA LYS A 125 -14.47 20.99 -38.51
C LYS A 125 -15.67 20.12 -38.82
N LYS A 126 -15.99 19.16 -37.95
CA LYS A 126 -17.20 18.32 -38.04
C LYS A 126 -18.46 19.01 -37.51
N GLY A 127 -18.36 20.21 -36.96
CA GLY A 127 -19.46 20.90 -36.29
C GLY A 127 -19.87 20.26 -34.97
N LEU A 128 -18.97 19.47 -34.35
CA LEU A 128 -19.18 18.73 -33.11
C LEU A 128 -18.52 19.39 -31.88
N ALA A 129 -17.92 20.56 -32.05
CA ALA A 129 -17.39 21.38 -30.97
C ALA A 129 -17.51 22.87 -31.31
N TYR A 130 -17.64 23.71 -30.30
CA TYR A 130 -17.75 25.15 -30.43
C TYR A 130 -17.04 25.89 -29.30
N VAL A 131 -16.50 27.07 -29.59
CA VAL A 131 -15.95 27.97 -28.59
C VAL A 131 -17.09 28.69 -27.87
N CYS A 132 -17.11 28.63 -26.56
CA CYS A 132 -18.10 29.22 -25.69
C CYS A 132 -17.48 30.35 -24.88
N ASP A 133 -18.05 31.56 -24.98
CA ASP A 133 -17.53 32.78 -24.32
C ASP A 133 -18.21 33.03 -22.96
N LEU A 134 -18.99 32.07 -22.44
CA LEU A 134 -19.57 32.16 -21.10
C LEU A 134 -18.48 32.04 -20.03
N THR A 135 -18.51 32.95 -19.07
CA THR A 135 -17.70 32.85 -17.86
C THR A 135 -18.15 31.64 -17.01
N PRO A 136 -17.35 31.18 -16.05
CA PRO A 136 -17.74 30.08 -15.14
C PRO A 136 -19.05 30.35 -14.38
N GLU A 137 -19.33 31.61 -14.04
CA GLU A 137 -20.55 32.05 -13.36
C GLU A 137 -21.76 31.96 -14.30
N GLU A 138 -21.65 32.53 -15.49
CA GLU A 138 -22.70 32.47 -16.52
C GLU A 138 -22.94 31.02 -16.95
N ALA A 139 -21.88 30.22 -17.10
CA ALA A 139 -22.00 28.82 -17.48
C ALA A 139 -22.83 27.99 -16.47
N LYS A 140 -22.85 28.36 -15.19
CA LYS A 140 -23.73 27.73 -14.19
C LYS A 140 -25.22 27.99 -14.47
N GLU A 141 -25.56 29.22 -14.89
CA GLU A 141 -26.95 29.59 -15.26
C GLU A 141 -27.39 28.87 -16.53
N TYR A 142 -26.46 28.69 -17.50
CA TYR A 142 -26.68 27.96 -18.74
C TYR A 142 -26.46 26.45 -18.62
N ARG A 143 -26.37 25.90 -17.42
CA ARG A 143 -26.19 24.45 -17.21
C ARG A 143 -27.50 23.70 -17.45
N GLY A 144 -28.64 24.39 -17.33
CA GLY A 144 -29.95 23.79 -17.42
C GLY A 144 -30.23 22.83 -16.24
N ASP A 145 -31.43 22.29 -16.27
CA ASP A 145 -31.89 21.30 -15.29
C ASP A 145 -32.53 20.11 -16.03
N ILE A 146 -32.84 19.01 -15.31
CA ILE A 146 -33.51 17.86 -15.92
C ILE A 146 -34.83 18.32 -16.51
N GLY A 147 -35.00 18.12 -17.83
CA GLY A 147 -36.20 18.56 -18.57
C GLY A 147 -36.26 20.06 -18.91
N LYS A 148 -35.23 20.84 -18.57
CA LYS A 148 -35.12 22.27 -18.92
C LYS A 148 -33.72 22.55 -19.49
N PRO A 149 -33.42 22.14 -20.75
CA PRO A 149 -32.11 22.40 -21.35
C PRO A 149 -31.90 23.90 -21.50
N ALA A 150 -30.73 24.37 -21.12
CA ALA A 150 -30.28 25.72 -21.41
C ALA A 150 -29.27 25.68 -22.56
N VAL A 151 -29.51 26.52 -23.58
CA VAL A 151 -28.70 26.56 -24.80
C VAL A 151 -27.74 27.73 -24.71
N SER A 152 -26.44 27.48 -24.78
CA SER A 152 -25.46 28.56 -24.88
C SER A 152 -25.70 29.40 -26.15
N PRO A 153 -25.66 30.74 -26.07
CA PRO A 153 -25.82 31.60 -27.24
C PRO A 153 -24.73 31.39 -28.30
N TYR A 154 -23.64 30.73 -27.95
CA TYR A 154 -22.50 30.45 -28.84
C TYR A 154 -22.51 29.06 -29.47
N ARG A 155 -23.53 28.24 -29.16
CA ARG A 155 -23.62 26.84 -29.59
C ARG A 155 -23.68 26.67 -31.12
N ASP A 156 -24.31 27.61 -31.80
CA ASP A 156 -24.52 27.57 -33.24
C ASP A 156 -23.59 28.53 -34.02
N ARG A 157 -22.48 28.92 -33.43
CA ARG A 157 -21.42 29.68 -34.06
C ARG A 157 -20.83 28.91 -35.25
N ASP A 158 -20.51 29.61 -36.32
CA ASP A 158 -19.96 29.01 -37.53
C ASP A 158 -18.63 28.29 -37.31
N VAL A 159 -18.38 27.23 -38.10
CA VAL A 159 -17.16 26.42 -37.98
C VAL A 159 -15.91 27.25 -38.18
N GLU A 160 -15.89 28.14 -39.16
CA GLU A 160 -14.74 29.02 -39.46
C GLU A 160 -14.42 29.96 -38.29
N GLU A 161 -15.45 30.57 -37.69
CA GLU A 161 -15.29 31.41 -36.50
C GLU A 161 -14.80 30.60 -35.29
N ASN A 162 -15.30 29.40 -35.08
CA ASN A 162 -14.82 28.52 -34.00
C ASN A 162 -13.36 28.12 -34.19
N LEU A 163 -12.92 27.84 -35.42
CA LEU A 163 -11.52 27.53 -35.72
C LEU A 163 -10.60 28.74 -35.43
N ASP A 164 -10.98 29.95 -35.90
CA ASP A 164 -10.23 31.19 -35.61
C ASP A 164 -10.11 31.41 -34.09
N LEU A 165 -11.21 31.35 -33.39
CA LEU A 165 -11.23 31.58 -31.95
C LEU A 165 -10.40 30.53 -31.18
N PHE A 166 -10.47 29.26 -31.58
CA PHE A 166 -9.71 28.20 -30.90
C PHE A 166 -8.20 28.34 -31.15
N GLU A 167 -7.80 28.72 -32.37
CA GLU A 167 -6.40 29.07 -32.67
C GLU A 167 -5.91 30.28 -31.85
N ARG A 168 -6.72 31.32 -31.74
CA ARG A 168 -6.41 32.51 -30.91
C ARG A 168 -6.40 32.16 -29.41
N MET A 169 -7.20 31.23 -28.94
CA MET A 169 -7.08 30.67 -27.58
C MET A 169 -5.69 30.02 -27.37
N LYS A 170 -5.25 29.20 -28.33
CA LYS A 170 -3.90 28.58 -28.29
C LYS A 170 -2.78 29.62 -28.30
N ASN A 171 -2.96 30.74 -29.04
CA ASN A 171 -2.00 31.80 -29.16
C ASN A 171 -1.99 32.76 -27.94
N GLY A 172 -2.82 32.55 -26.94
CA GLY A 172 -2.84 33.32 -25.70
C GLY A 172 -3.50 34.70 -25.81
N GLU A 173 -4.38 34.92 -26.79
CA GLU A 173 -5.03 36.23 -27.01
C GLU A 173 -6.16 36.53 -26.01
N PHE A 174 -6.61 35.54 -25.23
CA PHE A 174 -7.75 35.66 -24.34
C PHE A 174 -7.37 35.39 -22.87
N PRO A 175 -7.95 36.11 -21.90
CA PRO A 175 -7.69 35.88 -20.49
C PRO A 175 -8.23 34.55 -20.01
N GLU A 176 -7.64 34.04 -18.95
CA GLU A 176 -8.11 32.82 -18.26
C GLU A 176 -9.60 32.96 -17.85
N GLY A 177 -10.36 31.89 -18.05
CA GLY A 177 -11.79 31.86 -17.71
C GLY A 177 -12.73 32.55 -18.69
N SER A 178 -12.21 33.25 -19.73
CA SER A 178 -13.04 33.97 -20.68
C SER A 178 -13.65 33.10 -21.78
N ARG A 179 -13.02 31.98 -22.10
CA ARG A 179 -13.45 31.06 -23.14
C ARG A 179 -13.11 29.62 -22.81
N THR A 180 -13.97 28.73 -23.31
CA THR A 180 -13.77 27.27 -23.28
C THR A 180 -14.15 26.67 -24.64
N LEU A 181 -13.56 25.54 -25.00
CA LEU A 181 -14.08 24.71 -26.08
C LEU A 181 -15.03 23.66 -25.48
N ARG A 182 -16.25 23.57 -26.03
CA ARG A 182 -17.26 22.61 -25.60
C ARG A 182 -17.60 21.64 -26.72
N ALA A 183 -17.80 20.38 -26.36
CA ALA A 183 -18.38 19.40 -27.28
C ALA A 183 -19.87 19.72 -27.50
N LYS A 184 -20.35 19.51 -28.74
CA LYS A 184 -21.76 19.70 -29.11
C LYS A 184 -22.46 18.35 -29.15
N ILE A 185 -23.15 17.99 -28.08
CA ILE A 185 -23.73 16.65 -27.90
C ILE A 185 -25.25 16.73 -27.71
N ASP A 186 -25.75 16.51 -26.50
CA ASP A 186 -27.17 16.43 -26.19
C ASP A 186 -27.52 17.20 -24.91
N LEU A 187 -28.10 18.37 -25.05
CA LEU A 187 -28.51 19.21 -23.92
C LEU A 187 -29.69 18.63 -23.11
N THR A 188 -30.37 17.62 -23.65
CA THR A 188 -31.53 16.97 -22.99
C THR A 188 -31.13 15.72 -22.22
N SER A 189 -29.88 15.28 -22.32
CA SER A 189 -29.38 14.08 -21.67
C SER A 189 -29.63 14.08 -20.16
N GLY A 190 -30.02 12.96 -19.59
CA GLY A 190 -30.09 12.75 -18.14
C GLY A 190 -28.69 12.78 -17.48
N ASN A 191 -27.63 12.52 -18.27
CA ASN A 191 -26.24 12.57 -17.82
C ASN A 191 -25.65 13.96 -18.11
N PHE A 192 -25.29 14.70 -17.06
CA PHE A 192 -24.69 16.03 -17.18
C PHE A 192 -23.39 16.05 -17.97
N ASN A 193 -22.62 14.96 -17.96
CA ASN A 193 -21.37 14.85 -18.72
C ASN A 193 -21.60 14.83 -20.24
N MET A 194 -22.84 14.61 -20.69
CA MET A 194 -23.23 14.63 -22.10
C MET A 194 -23.87 15.95 -22.53
N ARG A 195 -24.05 16.92 -21.63
CA ARG A 195 -24.68 18.21 -21.92
C ARG A 195 -23.65 19.26 -22.33
N ASP A 196 -23.16 19.15 -23.54
CA ASP A 196 -22.13 20.02 -24.11
C ASP A 196 -20.96 20.27 -23.11
N PRO A 197 -20.22 19.20 -22.70
CA PRO A 197 -19.15 19.33 -21.72
C PRO A 197 -17.99 20.20 -22.26
N VAL A 198 -17.29 20.84 -21.33
CA VAL A 198 -16.03 21.53 -21.63
C VAL A 198 -14.98 20.47 -21.94
N ILE A 199 -14.29 20.62 -23.09
CA ILE A 199 -13.20 19.73 -23.50
C ILE A 199 -11.83 20.42 -23.53
N TYR A 200 -11.77 21.78 -23.60
CA TYR A 200 -10.57 22.59 -23.44
C TYR A 200 -10.86 23.85 -22.61
N ARG A 201 -9.86 24.27 -21.84
CA ARG A 201 -9.89 25.53 -21.06
C ARG A 201 -8.60 26.31 -21.23
N ILE A 202 -8.68 27.65 -21.04
CA ILE A 202 -7.50 28.53 -20.97
C ILE A 202 -6.93 28.48 -19.56
N ARG A 203 -5.61 28.27 -19.46
CA ARG A 203 -4.88 28.24 -18.19
C ARG A 203 -3.46 28.75 -18.40
N TYR A 204 -3.10 29.86 -17.79
CA TYR A 204 -1.74 30.39 -17.83
C TYR A 204 -0.93 29.84 -16.66
N MET A 205 -0.26 28.73 -16.91
CA MET A 205 0.53 28.04 -15.89
C MET A 205 1.70 27.32 -16.54
N HIS A 206 2.86 27.41 -15.88
CA HIS A 206 4.05 26.65 -16.29
C HIS A 206 3.81 25.14 -16.08
N HIS A 207 4.03 24.38 -17.13
CA HIS A 207 3.92 22.92 -17.07
C HIS A 207 5.31 22.30 -16.86
N HIS A 208 5.47 21.37 -15.93
CA HIS A 208 6.76 20.80 -15.53
C HIS A 208 7.57 20.20 -16.70
N ARG A 209 6.92 19.73 -17.78
CA ARG A 209 7.57 19.18 -18.97
C ARG A 209 7.45 20.06 -20.21
N GLN A 210 6.30 20.67 -20.41
CA GLN A 210 6.00 21.47 -21.61
C GLN A 210 6.39 22.95 -21.46
N GLY A 211 6.77 23.36 -20.23
CA GLY A 211 7.08 24.77 -19.96
C GLY A 211 5.90 25.67 -20.21
N ASP A 212 6.13 26.79 -20.88
CA ASP A 212 5.12 27.79 -21.22
C ASP A 212 4.60 27.67 -22.67
N LYS A 213 4.81 26.50 -23.31
CA LYS A 213 4.39 26.24 -24.69
C LYS A 213 2.87 26.31 -24.86
N TRP A 214 2.11 25.90 -23.85
CA TRP A 214 0.66 25.81 -23.88
C TRP A 214 0.03 26.77 -22.88
N CYS A 215 -1.08 27.41 -23.32
CA CYS A 215 -1.96 28.18 -22.46
C CYS A 215 -3.41 27.70 -22.54
N ILE A 216 -3.67 26.66 -23.32
CA ILE A 216 -4.92 25.90 -23.32
C ILE A 216 -4.61 24.44 -22.99
N TYR A 217 -5.48 23.84 -22.21
CA TYR A 217 -5.29 22.47 -21.73
C TYR A 217 -6.55 21.63 -21.95
N PRO A 218 -6.42 20.39 -22.43
CA PRO A 218 -7.57 19.50 -22.57
C PRO A 218 -8.12 19.12 -21.19
N MET A 219 -9.41 18.88 -21.12
CA MET A 219 -10.02 18.27 -19.95
C MET A 219 -9.76 16.77 -19.96
N TYR A 220 -9.72 16.15 -18.78
CA TYR A 220 -9.49 14.73 -18.59
C TYR A 220 -10.36 13.85 -19.51
N ASP A 221 -11.68 14.14 -19.55
CA ASP A 221 -12.65 13.35 -20.33
C ASP A 221 -12.43 13.42 -21.84
N PHE A 222 -11.66 14.38 -22.32
CA PHE A 222 -11.30 14.50 -23.73
C PHE A 222 -9.93 13.90 -24.03
N ALA A 223 -8.93 14.20 -23.22
CA ALA A 223 -7.56 13.72 -23.43
C ALA A 223 -7.42 12.21 -23.20
N HIS A 224 -8.00 11.70 -22.14
CA HIS A 224 -7.85 10.32 -21.70
C HIS A 224 -8.26 9.27 -22.75
N PRO A 225 -9.46 9.34 -23.38
CA PRO A 225 -9.84 8.41 -24.44
C PRO A 225 -8.95 8.49 -25.68
N ILE A 226 -8.46 9.68 -26.02
CA ILE A 226 -7.54 9.89 -27.16
C ILE A 226 -6.20 9.24 -26.87
N GLN A 227 -5.64 9.48 -25.71
CA GLN A 227 -4.35 8.93 -25.28
C GLN A 227 -4.41 7.41 -25.18
N ASP A 228 -5.48 6.85 -24.62
CA ASP A 228 -5.71 5.39 -24.64
C ASP A 228 -5.70 4.84 -26.07
N ALA A 229 -6.39 5.51 -26.98
CA ALA A 229 -6.46 5.07 -28.37
C ALA A 229 -5.12 5.19 -29.12
N LEU A 230 -4.33 6.24 -28.84
CA LEU A 230 -3.01 6.45 -29.43
C LEU A 230 -1.99 5.44 -28.94
N GLU A 231 -2.11 5.00 -27.70
CA GLU A 231 -1.26 3.95 -27.10
C GLU A 231 -1.70 2.52 -27.48
N GLY A 232 -2.79 2.35 -28.21
CA GLY A 232 -3.30 1.03 -28.61
C GLY A 232 -3.94 0.24 -27.47
N ILE A 233 -4.44 0.94 -26.44
CA ILE A 233 -5.12 0.29 -25.31
C ILE A 233 -6.39 -0.39 -25.81
N THR A 234 -6.58 -1.64 -25.45
CA THR A 234 -7.82 -2.38 -25.73
C THR A 234 -8.86 -2.19 -24.64
N HIS A 235 -8.43 -2.33 -23.38
CA HIS A 235 -9.30 -2.27 -22.22
C HIS A 235 -8.83 -1.19 -21.26
N SER A 236 -9.60 -0.13 -21.16
CA SER A 236 -9.40 1.02 -20.27
C SER A 236 -10.07 0.73 -18.93
N LEU A 237 -9.32 0.20 -17.96
CA LEU A 237 -9.85 -0.16 -16.66
C LEU A 237 -9.82 1.06 -15.73
N CYS A 238 -10.96 1.42 -15.14
CA CYS A 238 -11.14 2.64 -14.36
C CYS A 238 -11.93 2.40 -13.07
N SER A 239 -11.90 3.34 -12.14
CA SER A 239 -12.78 3.29 -10.97
C SER A 239 -14.23 3.63 -11.32
N LEU A 240 -15.20 3.18 -10.49
CA LEU A 240 -16.65 3.43 -10.67
C LEU A 240 -17.02 4.91 -10.82
N GLU A 241 -16.20 5.83 -10.37
CA GLU A 241 -16.42 7.27 -10.58
C GLU A 241 -16.48 7.64 -12.07
N CYS A 242 -15.80 6.86 -12.91
CA CYS A 242 -15.79 7.05 -14.35
C CYS A 242 -17.04 6.48 -15.05
N GLU A 243 -17.94 5.78 -14.36
CA GLU A 243 -19.13 5.17 -14.98
C GLU A 243 -20.03 6.21 -15.66
N ALA A 244 -20.29 7.34 -15.00
CA ALA A 244 -21.04 8.45 -15.58
C ALA A 244 -20.28 9.18 -16.70
N HIS A 245 -18.97 9.02 -16.80
CA HIS A 245 -18.11 9.61 -17.82
C HIS A 245 -17.94 8.72 -19.05
N ARG A 246 -18.18 7.40 -18.94
CA ARG A 246 -18.03 6.44 -20.05
C ARG A 246 -18.80 6.83 -21.32
N PRO A 247 -20.04 7.35 -21.28
CA PRO A 247 -20.72 7.78 -22.51
C PRO A 247 -19.97 8.89 -23.25
N LEU A 248 -19.29 9.79 -22.53
CA LEU A 248 -18.44 10.83 -23.13
C LEU A 248 -17.15 10.23 -23.70
N TYR A 249 -16.52 9.30 -22.99
CA TYR A 249 -15.38 8.53 -23.49
C TYR A 249 -15.69 7.86 -24.83
N ASP A 250 -16.80 7.13 -24.89
CA ASP A 250 -17.27 6.45 -26.11
C ASP A 250 -17.60 7.46 -27.23
N TRP A 251 -18.21 8.59 -26.87
CA TRP A 251 -18.51 9.65 -27.82
C TRP A 251 -17.23 10.21 -28.45
N VAL A 252 -16.19 10.50 -27.66
CA VAL A 252 -14.91 11.03 -28.16
C VAL A 252 -14.29 10.06 -29.15
N VAL A 253 -14.03 8.80 -28.76
CA VAL A 253 -13.36 7.81 -29.65
C VAL A 253 -14.16 7.47 -30.90
N ASN A 254 -15.49 7.71 -30.90
CA ASN A 254 -16.33 7.50 -32.07
C ASN A 254 -16.40 8.71 -33.00
N ASN A 255 -16.02 9.90 -32.55
CA ASN A 255 -16.14 11.12 -33.34
C ASN A 255 -14.79 11.70 -33.80
N VAL A 256 -13.65 11.17 -33.32
CA VAL A 256 -12.29 11.55 -33.80
C VAL A 256 -11.64 10.38 -34.53
N SER A 257 -10.66 10.68 -35.38
CA SER A 257 -9.99 9.70 -36.25
C SER A 257 -8.84 8.98 -35.54
N VAL A 258 -9.12 8.40 -34.37
CA VAL A 258 -8.15 7.65 -33.57
C VAL A 258 -7.87 6.26 -34.16
N PRO A 259 -6.66 5.69 -33.93
CA PRO A 259 -6.24 4.41 -34.51
C PRO A 259 -7.00 3.19 -33.96
N CYS A 260 -7.48 3.24 -32.74
CA CYS A 260 -8.30 2.20 -32.14
C CYS A 260 -9.41 2.79 -31.24
N LYS A 261 -10.33 1.95 -30.79
CA LYS A 261 -11.45 2.34 -29.93
C LYS A 261 -11.45 1.48 -28.69
N PRO A 262 -10.76 1.89 -27.63
CA PRO A 262 -10.71 1.15 -26.37
C PRO A 262 -12.10 0.91 -25.77
N ARG A 263 -12.22 -0.13 -24.94
CA ARG A 263 -13.41 -0.38 -24.11
C ARG A 263 -13.13 0.05 -22.67
N GLN A 264 -13.87 1.02 -22.18
CA GLN A 264 -13.81 1.40 -20.76
C GLN A 264 -14.63 0.43 -19.91
N ILE A 265 -14.04 -0.05 -18.81
CA ILE A 265 -14.68 -0.95 -17.85
C ILE A 265 -14.39 -0.41 -16.44
N GLU A 266 -15.41 -0.29 -15.60
CA GLU A 266 -15.27 0.28 -14.27
C GLU A 266 -15.34 -0.80 -13.19
N PHE A 267 -14.54 -0.58 -12.13
CA PHE A 267 -14.49 -1.41 -10.93
C PHE A 267 -14.57 -0.57 -9.64
N ALA A 268 -15.03 -1.17 -8.56
CA ALA A 268 -15.14 -0.50 -7.27
C ALA A 268 -13.76 -0.22 -6.66
N ARG A 269 -13.57 0.99 -6.12
CA ARG A 269 -12.40 1.36 -5.32
C ARG A 269 -12.27 0.49 -4.09
N LEU A 270 -11.05 0.38 -3.57
CA LEU A 270 -10.79 -0.17 -2.24
C LEU A 270 -11.19 0.86 -1.19
N GLY A 271 -12.14 0.47 -0.33
CA GLY A 271 -12.35 1.09 0.97
C GLY A 271 -11.68 0.23 2.04
N ILE A 272 -11.01 0.85 2.99
CA ILE A 272 -10.42 0.17 4.14
C ILE A 272 -10.72 0.98 5.40
N ASP A 273 -11.08 0.30 6.49
CA ASP A 273 -11.42 0.96 7.72
C ASP A 273 -10.19 1.53 8.44
N HIS A 274 -10.39 2.34 9.48
CA HIS A 274 -9.33 2.99 10.29
C HIS A 274 -8.29 3.75 9.46
N THR A 275 -8.64 4.13 8.21
CA THR A 275 -7.70 4.67 7.22
C THR A 275 -8.31 5.83 6.44
N VAL A 276 -7.49 6.82 6.13
CA VAL A 276 -7.80 7.93 5.22
C VAL A 276 -6.97 7.74 3.96
N MET A 277 -7.62 7.75 2.78
CA MET A 277 -6.96 7.62 1.47
C MET A 277 -7.02 8.90 0.62
N SER A 278 -7.65 9.96 1.12
CA SER A 278 -7.67 11.26 0.46
C SER A 278 -6.29 11.90 0.46
N LYS A 279 -5.69 12.11 -0.73
CA LYS A 279 -4.38 12.77 -0.89
C LYS A 279 -4.28 14.09 -0.12
N ARG A 280 -5.35 14.91 -0.12
CA ARG A 280 -5.39 16.18 0.61
C ARG A 280 -5.27 15.98 2.12
N LYS A 281 -5.96 14.97 2.68
CA LYS A 281 -5.92 14.66 4.11
C LYS A 281 -4.57 14.05 4.49
N LEU A 282 -4.01 13.15 3.68
CA LEU A 282 -2.67 12.57 3.90
C LEU A 282 -1.59 13.65 3.88
N ARG A 283 -1.64 14.57 2.91
CA ARG A 283 -0.73 15.72 2.84
C ARG A 283 -0.81 16.57 4.10
N LYS A 284 -2.01 16.83 4.61
CA LYS A 284 -2.20 17.60 5.84
C LYS A 284 -1.52 16.94 7.04
N LEU A 285 -1.59 15.60 7.17
CA LEU A 285 -0.89 14.87 8.24
C LEU A 285 0.63 15.09 8.20
N VAL A 286 1.20 15.12 7.00
CA VAL A 286 2.64 15.35 6.80
C VAL A 286 3.01 16.81 7.05
N GLU A 287 2.28 17.75 6.45
CA GLU A 287 2.56 19.20 6.56
C GLU A 287 2.42 19.73 7.99
N GLU A 288 1.47 19.20 8.77
CA GLU A 288 1.26 19.55 10.17
C GLU A 288 2.18 18.78 11.15
N GLY A 289 3.05 17.88 10.64
CA GLY A 289 4.00 17.12 11.46
C GLY A 289 3.34 16.08 12.38
N ILE A 290 2.11 15.66 12.09
CA ILE A 290 1.38 14.62 12.85
C ILE A 290 2.02 13.25 12.63
N VAL A 291 2.53 13.04 11.43
CA VAL A 291 3.34 11.87 11.06
C VAL A 291 4.74 12.32 10.64
N SER A 292 5.72 11.44 10.68
CA SER A 292 7.13 11.75 10.40
C SER A 292 7.44 12.04 8.93
N GLY A 293 6.51 11.73 8.03
CA GLY A 293 6.62 11.93 6.59
C GLY A 293 5.70 11.00 5.83
N TRP A 294 5.82 11.01 4.50
CA TRP A 294 5.04 10.13 3.62
C TRP A 294 5.30 8.65 3.83
N ASP A 295 6.48 8.30 4.32
CA ASP A 295 6.90 6.95 4.65
C ASP A 295 6.74 6.58 6.13
N ASP A 296 5.98 7.36 6.89
CA ASP A 296 5.63 6.98 8.27
C ASP A 296 4.92 5.61 8.26
N PRO A 297 5.38 4.63 9.07
CA PRO A 297 4.79 3.28 9.11
C PRO A 297 3.30 3.21 9.46
N ARG A 298 2.70 4.30 9.94
CA ARG A 298 1.25 4.42 10.21
C ARG A 298 0.46 4.89 9.00
N MET A 299 1.15 5.39 7.96
CA MET A 299 0.51 5.88 6.73
C MET A 299 0.12 4.72 5.82
N PRO A 300 -1.00 4.84 5.08
CA PRO A 300 -1.43 3.84 4.11
C PRO A 300 -0.65 3.92 2.79
N THR A 301 0.36 4.77 2.70
CA THR A 301 1.24 4.90 1.53
C THR A 301 2.07 3.63 1.34
N LEU A 302 2.43 3.30 0.11
CA LEU A 302 3.24 2.11 -0.16
C LEU A 302 4.63 2.20 0.47
N CYS A 303 5.25 3.37 0.43
CA CYS A 303 6.52 3.60 1.11
C CYS A 303 6.40 3.48 2.64
N GLY A 304 5.28 3.89 3.25
CA GLY A 304 4.99 3.71 4.68
C GLY A 304 4.78 2.23 5.04
N LEU A 305 3.96 1.52 4.25
CA LEU A 305 3.75 0.08 4.43
C LEU A 305 5.05 -0.71 4.27
N ARG A 306 5.87 -0.38 3.24
CA ARG A 306 7.19 -0.99 3.03
C ARG A 306 8.12 -0.77 4.22
N ARG A 307 8.18 0.44 4.78
CA ARG A 307 8.96 0.77 5.97
C ARG A 307 8.46 0.03 7.23
N ARG A 308 7.15 -0.23 7.32
CA ARG A 308 6.56 -1.06 8.39
C ARG A 308 6.86 -2.56 8.22
N GLY A 309 7.42 -2.98 7.08
CA GLY A 309 7.79 -4.37 6.82
C GLY A 309 6.75 -5.16 6.02
N PHE A 310 5.77 -4.49 5.38
CA PHE A 310 4.91 -5.15 4.41
C PHE A 310 5.73 -5.62 3.21
N THR A 311 5.37 -6.79 2.71
CA THR A 311 6.02 -7.40 1.54
C THR A 311 5.16 -7.22 0.29
N PRO A 312 5.76 -7.17 -0.90
CA PRO A 312 4.99 -7.16 -2.16
C PRO A 312 3.99 -8.32 -2.23
N LYS A 313 4.43 -9.51 -1.80
CA LYS A 313 3.61 -10.73 -1.82
C LYS A 313 2.38 -10.61 -0.91
N SER A 314 2.54 -10.06 0.29
CA SER A 314 1.41 -9.87 1.22
C SER A 314 0.37 -8.89 0.67
N ILE A 315 0.81 -7.79 0.02
CA ILE A 315 -0.08 -6.80 -0.58
C ILE A 315 -0.78 -7.35 -1.82
N ARG A 316 -0.06 -8.06 -2.69
CA ARG A 316 -0.68 -8.72 -3.86
C ARG A 316 -1.71 -9.77 -3.41
N ASN A 317 -1.37 -10.64 -2.43
CA ASN A 317 -2.31 -11.61 -1.87
C ASN A 317 -3.55 -10.94 -1.27
N PHE A 318 -3.38 -9.83 -0.57
CA PHE A 318 -4.52 -9.03 -0.06
C PHE A 318 -5.41 -8.54 -1.21
N CYS A 319 -4.83 -7.93 -2.26
CA CYS A 319 -5.58 -7.43 -3.40
C CYS A 319 -6.31 -8.55 -4.17
N ASP A 320 -5.67 -9.69 -4.37
CA ASP A 320 -6.26 -10.85 -5.05
C ASP A 320 -7.45 -11.41 -4.25
N ARG A 321 -7.32 -11.52 -2.93
CA ARG A 321 -8.37 -12.09 -2.06
C ARG A 321 -9.58 -11.16 -1.89
N ILE A 322 -9.41 -9.85 -1.88
CA ILE A 322 -10.55 -8.91 -1.89
C ILE A 322 -11.27 -8.89 -3.24
N GLY A 323 -10.59 -9.31 -4.32
CA GLY A 323 -11.15 -9.48 -5.65
C GLY A 323 -11.63 -8.18 -6.31
N VAL A 324 -12.36 -8.35 -7.40
CA VAL A 324 -12.87 -7.26 -8.24
C VAL A 324 -14.40 -7.23 -8.16
N ALA A 325 -14.98 -6.09 -7.77
CA ALA A 325 -16.42 -5.91 -7.63
C ALA A 325 -16.90 -4.63 -8.31
N LYS A 326 -18.20 -4.57 -8.62
CA LYS A 326 -18.91 -3.37 -9.10
C LYS A 326 -19.60 -2.58 -7.99
N SER A 327 -19.56 -3.05 -6.75
CA SER A 327 -20.13 -2.36 -5.59
C SER A 327 -19.02 -1.96 -4.63
N ALA A 328 -19.10 -0.73 -4.12
CA ALA A 328 -18.17 -0.27 -3.10
C ALA A 328 -18.34 -1.09 -1.81
N SER A 329 -17.23 -1.50 -1.23
CA SER A 329 -17.18 -2.19 0.05
C SER A 329 -16.01 -1.65 0.88
N VAL A 330 -16.11 -1.78 2.19
CA VAL A 330 -15.02 -1.47 3.13
C VAL A 330 -14.47 -2.78 3.64
N VAL A 331 -13.16 -2.94 3.53
CA VAL A 331 -12.41 -4.10 4.01
C VAL A 331 -11.78 -3.74 5.36
N GLU A 332 -11.75 -4.69 6.29
CA GLU A 332 -11.10 -4.48 7.58
C GLU A 332 -9.57 -4.34 7.42
N TYR A 333 -8.96 -3.35 8.07
CA TYR A 333 -7.50 -3.20 8.12
C TYR A 333 -6.82 -4.46 8.70
N ALA A 334 -7.49 -5.11 9.64
CA ALA A 334 -7.06 -6.39 10.20
C ALA A 334 -6.85 -7.49 9.14
N PHE A 335 -7.58 -7.45 8.01
CA PHE A 335 -7.39 -8.40 6.92
C PHE A 335 -6.09 -8.13 6.14
N LEU A 336 -5.71 -6.87 5.97
CA LEU A 336 -4.41 -6.50 5.39
C LEU A 336 -3.26 -7.02 6.28
N GLU A 337 -3.38 -6.84 7.61
CA GLU A 337 -2.42 -7.39 8.57
C GLU A 337 -2.41 -8.93 8.59
N HIS A 338 -3.56 -9.57 8.41
CA HIS A 338 -3.66 -11.02 8.28
C HIS A 338 -2.84 -11.54 7.11
N CYS A 339 -2.96 -10.93 5.93
CA CYS A 339 -2.19 -11.32 4.74
C CYS A 339 -0.68 -11.16 4.96
N LEU A 340 -0.25 -10.10 5.66
CA LEU A 340 1.15 -9.92 6.03
C LEU A 340 1.61 -10.99 7.01
N ARG A 341 0.80 -11.32 8.01
CA ARG A 341 1.12 -12.33 9.02
C ARG A 341 1.28 -13.73 8.39
N GLU A 342 0.43 -14.08 7.43
CA GLU A 342 0.57 -15.35 6.68
C GLU A 342 1.90 -15.40 5.92
N ASP A 343 2.28 -14.35 5.23
CA ASP A 343 3.53 -14.29 4.47
C ASP A 343 4.76 -14.34 5.39
N LEU A 344 4.76 -13.54 6.45
CA LEU A 344 5.88 -13.50 7.41
C LEU A 344 5.99 -14.80 8.24
N ASN A 345 4.88 -15.49 8.49
CA ASN A 345 4.94 -16.79 9.16
C ASN A 345 5.72 -17.82 8.34
N ALA A 346 5.65 -17.74 7.02
CA ALA A 346 6.37 -18.63 6.12
C ALA A 346 7.82 -18.19 5.87
N SER A 347 8.10 -16.87 5.85
CA SER A 347 9.37 -16.33 5.33
C SER A 347 10.28 -15.69 6.37
N ALA A 348 9.75 -15.22 7.52
CA ALA A 348 10.56 -14.49 8.50
C ALA A 348 11.40 -15.42 9.36
N GLU A 349 12.69 -15.10 9.53
CA GLU A 349 13.56 -15.80 10.48
C GLU A 349 13.07 -15.60 11.92
N ARG A 350 13.22 -16.65 12.74
CA ARG A 350 12.94 -16.60 14.18
C ARG A 350 14.17 -16.07 14.91
N THR A 351 13.94 -15.16 15.83
CA THR A 351 14.98 -14.63 16.71
C THR A 351 14.41 -14.35 18.09
N MET A 352 15.26 -14.27 19.07
CA MET A 352 14.83 -13.89 20.41
C MET A 352 15.10 -12.41 20.63
N GLY A 353 14.05 -11.70 21.03
CA GLY A 353 14.12 -10.30 21.45
C GLY A 353 13.23 -10.13 22.68
N VAL A 354 13.62 -9.28 23.60
CA VAL A 354 12.94 -8.97 24.85
C VAL A 354 12.62 -7.48 24.86
N LEU A 355 11.35 -7.15 24.90
CA LEU A 355 10.88 -5.76 24.79
C LEU A 355 10.87 -5.05 26.15
N HIS A 356 10.46 -5.75 27.21
CA HIS A 356 10.41 -5.28 28.59
C HIS A 356 11.35 -6.13 29.46
N PRO A 357 12.68 -5.89 29.37
CA PRO A 357 13.65 -6.80 29.96
C PRO A 357 13.67 -6.73 31.50
N VAL A 358 13.62 -7.88 32.13
CA VAL A 358 13.99 -8.10 33.53
C VAL A 358 15.11 -9.14 33.60
N LYS A 359 16.04 -8.94 34.52
CA LYS A 359 17.18 -9.83 34.68
C LYS A 359 16.75 -11.17 35.32
N LEU A 360 17.20 -12.27 34.72
CA LEU A 360 17.08 -13.62 35.24
C LEU A 360 18.47 -14.14 35.59
N VAL A 361 18.71 -14.52 36.83
CA VAL A 361 19.98 -15.11 37.31
C VAL A 361 19.77 -16.59 37.61
N ILE A 362 20.55 -17.45 36.95
CA ILE A 362 20.54 -18.89 37.17
C ILE A 362 21.57 -19.22 38.27
N THR A 363 21.09 -19.33 39.51
CA THR A 363 21.92 -19.34 40.71
C THR A 363 22.87 -20.52 40.78
N ASN A 364 22.47 -21.68 40.30
CA ASN A 364 23.29 -22.91 40.27
C ASN A 364 24.06 -23.12 38.94
N TYR A 365 24.01 -22.18 37.99
CA TYR A 365 24.86 -22.26 36.80
C TYR A 365 26.28 -21.78 37.11
N PRO A 366 27.32 -22.50 36.67
CA PRO A 366 28.70 -22.17 37.03
C PRO A 366 29.10 -20.76 36.59
N ALA A 367 29.66 -19.98 37.52
CA ALA A 367 30.14 -18.64 37.24
C ALA A 367 31.23 -18.67 36.15
N GLY A 368 31.14 -17.74 35.16
CA GLY A 368 32.08 -17.64 34.06
C GLY A 368 31.93 -18.73 32.99
N LYS A 369 31.03 -19.69 33.13
CA LYS A 369 30.69 -20.64 32.07
C LYS A 369 29.79 -19.96 31.04
N SER A 370 30.09 -20.19 29.77
CA SER A 370 29.27 -19.87 28.63
C SER A 370 29.18 -21.07 27.70
N GLU A 371 28.05 -21.25 27.04
CA GLU A 371 27.88 -22.30 26.04
C GLU A 371 26.99 -21.78 24.91
N THR A 372 27.00 -22.45 23.76
CA THR A 372 26.14 -22.13 22.61
C THR A 372 25.10 -23.20 22.39
N PHE A 373 23.95 -22.73 21.89
CA PHE A 373 22.87 -23.57 21.40
C PHE A 373 22.60 -23.24 19.95
N GLU A 374 22.31 -24.25 19.16
CA GLU A 374 21.87 -24.11 17.79
C GLU A 374 20.33 -24.04 17.77
N VAL A 375 19.78 -23.01 17.13
CA VAL A 375 18.34 -22.82 17.00
C VAL A 375 17.96 -22.65 15.52
N GLU A 376 16.79 -23.16 15.16
CA GLU A 376 16.27 -23.09 13.79
C GLU A 376 15.89 -21.65 13.41
N ASN A 377 16.34 -21.20 12.21
CA ASN A 377 15.93 -19.93 11.65
C ASN A 377 14.44 -19.92 11.29
N ASN A 378 13.94 -21.04 10.75
CA ASN A 378 12.53 -21.20 10.41
C ASN A 378 12.08 -22.66 10.64
N PRO A 379 11.26 -22.93 11.65
CA PRO A 379 10.81 -24.29 11.93
C PRO A 379 9.88 -24.87 10.85
N THR A 380 9.38 -24.04 9.93
CA THR A 380 8.53 -24.50 8.81
C THR A 380 9.32 -24.80 7.55
N ASP A 381 10.56 -24.31 7.44
CA ASP A 381 11.47 -24.58 6.34
C ASP A 381 12.89 -24.88 6.84
N PRO A 382 13.28 -26.16 6.94
CA PRO A 382 14.64 -26.53 7.35
C PRO A 382 15.75 -26.02 6.41
N ALA A 383 15.42 -25.61 5.17
CA ALA A 383 16.39 -25.05 4.23
C ALA A 383 16.90 -23.66 4.66
N ASP A 384 16.17 -22.96 5.51
CA ASP A 384 16.59 -21.68 6.07
C ASP A 384 17.71 -21.82 7.11
N GLY A 385 18.08 -23.07 7.48
CA GLY A 385 19.21 -23.36 8.34
C GLY A 385 18.99 -23.01 9.81
N THR A 386 20.11 -22.81 10.51
CA THR A 386 20.16 -22.56 11.95
C THR A 386 21.10 -21.41 12.26
N HIS A 387 21.02 -20.88 13.48
CA HIS A 387 21.99 -19.95 14.02
C HIS A 387 22.33 -20.30 15.48
N GLU A 388 23.46 -19.82 15.96
CA GLU A 388 23.93 -20.03 17.32
C GLU A 388 23.46 -18.90 18.24
N ILE A 389 22.99 -19.27 19.43
CA ILE A 389 22.71 -18.37 20.55
C ILE A 389 23.61 -18.70 21.73
N THR A 390 24.08 -17.68 22.43
CA THR A 390 24.91 -17.82 23.63
C THR A 390 24.02 -17.95 24.87
N PHE A 391 24.43 -18.76 25.84
CA PHE A 391 23.82 -18.91 27.14
C PHE A 391 24.87 -18.81 28.24
N SER A 392 24.58 -17.99 29.24
CA SER A 392 25.39 -17.85 30.45
C SER A 392 24.55 -17.83 31.71
N ARG A 393 25.14 -17.52 32.83
CA ARG A 393 24.46 -17.45 34.13
C ARG A 393 23.32 -16.42 34.20
N GLU A 394 23.44 -15.32 33.43
CA GLU A 394 22.50 -14.20 33.46
C GLU A 394 21.83 -14.05 32.09
N CYS A 395 20.51 -13.92 32.09
CA CYS A 395 19.70 -13.75 30.89
C CYS A 395 18.70 -12.58 31.10
N TRP A 396 18.22 -12.03 29.98
CA TRP A 396 17.07 -11.15 29.95
C TRP A 396 15.83 -11.94 29.53
N ILE A 397 14.73 -11.72 30.22
CA ILE A 397 13.39 -12.26 29.88
C ILE A 397 12.37 -11.15 29.93
N GLU A 398 11.14 -11.39 29.40
CA GLU A 398 10.04 -10.43 29.54
C GLU A 398 9.61 -10.28 31.00
N ALA A 399 9.41 -9.04 31.44
CA ALA A 399 8.88 -8.74 32.78
C ALA A 399 7.55 -9.47 33.05
N ASP A 400 6.69 -9.59 32.03
CA ASP A 400 5.42 -10.31 32.09
C ASP A 400 5.56 -11.84 32.26
N ASP A 401 6.75 -12.38 32.08
CA ASP A 401 7.01 -13.81 32.32
C ASP A 401 7.20 -14.13 33.81
N PHE A 402 7.17 -13.11 34.68
CA PHE A 402 7.23 -13.26 36.13
C PHE A 402 6.04 -12.58 36.82
N MET A 403 5.58 -13.17 37.90
CA MET A 403 4.55 -12.61 38.76
C MET A 403 4.79 -13.02 40.22
N ALA A 404 5.07 -12.06 41.09
CA ALA A 404 5.34 -12.33 42.53
C ALA A 404 4.14 -13.00 43.23
N GLU A 405 2.94 -12.50 42.95
CA GLU A 405 1.67 -13.06 43.41
C GLU A 405 0.85 -13.57 42.21
N PRO A 406 0.98 -14.86 41.86
CA PRO A 406 0.41 -15.38 40.64
C PRO A 406 -1.13 -15.47 40.69
N ILE A 407 -1.76 -15.06 39.59
CA ILE A 407 -3.19 -15.27 39.38
C ILE A 407 -3.49 -16.77 39.15
N PRO A 408 -4.74 -17.22 39.37
CA PRO A 408 -5.11 -18.60 39.13
C PRO A 408 -4.76 -19.10 37.72
N LYS A 409 -4.11 -20.25 37.60
CA LYS A 409 -3.66 -20.88 36.35
C LYS A 409 -2.48 -20.19 35.65
N TYR A 410 -1.77 -19.27 36.33
CA TYR A 410 -0.52 -18.72 35.81
C TYR A 410 0.53 -19.83 35.68
N LYS A 411 1.16 -19.95 34.53
CA LYS A 411 2.07 -21.05 34.18
C LYS A 411 3.50 -20.60 33.87
N ARG A 412 3.84 -19.37 34.26
CA ARG A 412 5.18 -18.80 34.08
C ARG A 412 5.91 -18.73 35.39
N LEU A 413 6.94 -17.90 35.53
CA LEU A 413 7.80 -17.86 36.71
C LEU A 413 7.13 -17.19 37.91
N PHE A 414 7.21 -17.84 39.06
CA PHE A 414 6.94 -17.28 40.40
C PHE A 414 7.60 -18.15 41.46
N PRO A 415 7.91 -17.64 42.67
CA PRO A 415 8.53 -18.44 43.73
C PRO A 415 7.69 -19.69 44.08
N GLY A 416 8.32 -20.87 43.96
CA GLY A 416 7.64 -22.14 44.17
C GLY A 416 6.73 -22.60 43.02
N GLY A 417 6.74 -21.90 41.89
CA GLY A 417 5.99 -22.17 40.67
C GLY A 417 6.47 -23.44 39.90
N PRO A 418 5.87 -23.69 38.74
CA PRO A 418 6.24 -24.83 37.90
C PRO A 418 7.61 -24.58 37.23
N GLU A 419 8.24 -25.69 36.80
CA GLU A 419 9.36 -25.61 35.88
C GLU A 419 8.91 -25.00 34.54
N CYS A 420 9.67 -24.00 34.02
CA CYS A 420 9.49 -23.38 32.72
C CYS A 420 10.66 -23.73 31.80
N ARG A 421 10.43 -23.75 30.49
CA ARG A 421 11.50 -23.90 29.51
C ARG A 421 12.08 -22.53 29.12
N LEU A 422 13.37 -22.39 29.18
CA LEU A 422 14.07 -21.42 28.35
C LEU A 422 14.21 -22.03 26.95
N LYS A 423 13.60 -21.41 25.94
CA LYS A 423 13.50 -21.95 24.58
C LYS A 423 14.86 -22.41 24.06
N GLY A 424 14.98 -23.69 23.73
CA GLY A 424 16.20 -24.30 23.20
C GLY A 424 17.33 -24.49 24.20
N ALA A 425 17.21 -24.04 25.47
CA ALA A 425 18.28 -24.13 26.47
C ALA A 425 17.96 -25.13 27.56
N TYR A 426 17.37 -24.73 28.68
CA TYR A 426 17.19 -25.56 29.87
C TYR A 426 15.80 -25.38 30.50
N LEU A 427 15.44 -26.31 31.33
CA LEU A 427 14.35 -26.13 32.30
C LEU A 427 14.86 -25.30 33.47
N ILE A 428 14.04 -24.36 33.93
CA ILE A 428 14.32 -23.52 35.09
C ILE A 428 13.15 -23.49 36.06
N LYS A 429 13.45 -23.26 37.34
CA LYS A 429 12.46 -23.07 38.40
C LYS A 429 12.81 -21.83 39.20
N CYS A 430 11.83 -20.93 39.38
CA CYS A 430 12.02 -19.73 40.19
C CYS A 430 12.19 -20.08 41.66
N VAL A 431 13.24 -19.52 42.29
CA VAL A 431 13.57 -19.69 43.71
C VAL A 431 13.45 -18.37 44.50
N GLY A 432 13.43 -17.22 43.83
CA GLY A 432 13.31 -15.92 44.47
C GLY A 432 13.30 -14.77 43.48
N TYR A 433 13.25 -13.56 43.99
CA TYR A 433 13.34 -12.32 43.23
C TYR A 433 13.76 -11.15 44.11
N GLU A 434 14.25 -10.07 43.49
CA GLU A 434 14.59 -8.80 44.13
C GLU A 434 13.74 -7.66 43.53
N THR A 435 13.48 -6.63 44.35
CA THR A 435 12.74 -5.44 43.95
C THR A 435 13.49 -4.16 44.29
N ASP A 436 13.21 -3.11 43.54
CA ASP A 436 13.65 -1.76 43.87
C ASP A 436 12.81 -1.12 45.03
N GLU A 437 13.15 0.10 45.39
CA GLU A 437 12.44 0.86 46.45
C GLU A 437 10.96 1.11 46.12
N ASN A 438 10.56 1.03 44.85
CA ASN A 438 9.19 1.22 44.38
C ASN A 438 8.41 -0.09 44.26
N GLY A 439 9.06 -1.24 44.53
CA GLY A 439 8.47 -2.56 44.41
C GLY A 439 8.51 -3.15 43.02
N ASN A 440 9.22 -2.54 42.05
CA ASN A 440 9.42 -3.12 40.75
C ASN A 440 10.44 -4.25 40.80
N VAL A 441 10.16 -5.35 40.12
CA VAL A 441 11.07 -6.51 40.05
C VAL A 441 12.29 -6.12 39.22
N THR A 442 13.48 -6.22 39.82
CA THR A 442 14.76 -5.91 39.17
C THR A 442 15.54 -7.16 38.78
N GLU A 443 15.39 -8.25 39.56
CA GLU A 443 16.08 -9.51 39.31
C GLU A 443 15.21 -10.70 39.73
N ILE A 444 15.24 -11.77 38.95
CA ILE A 444 14.58 -13.05 39.23
C ILE A 444 15.66 -14.10 39.41
N ALA A 445 15.62 -14.81 40.53
CA ALA A 445 16.52 -15.92 40.81
C ALA A 445 15.86 -17.26 40.43
N ALA A 446 16.56 -18.07 39.66
CA ALA A 446 16.09 -19.40 39.28
C ALA A 446 17.23 -20.44 39.37
N GLU A 447 16.85 -21.69 39.49
CA GLU A 447 17.76 -22.84 39.34
C GLU A 447 17.42 -23.58 38.04
N TYR A 448 18.47 -24.03 37.32
CA TYR A 448 18.27 -24.83 36.12
C TYR A 448 18.48 -26.32 36.41
N ASP A 449 17.84 -27.17 35.60
CA ASP A 449 18.07 -28.60 35.57
C ASP A 449 19.22 -28.91 34.58
N PRO A 450 20.40 -29.34 35.06
CA PRO A 450 21.56 -29.60 34.18
C PRO A 450 21.33 -30.71 33.15
N ASP A 451 20.41 -31.66 33.45
CA ASP A 451 20.11 -32.79 32.58
C ASP A 451 19.03 -32.47 31.52
N SER A 452 18.55 -31.22 31.48
CA SER A 452 17.49 -30.78 30.57
C SER A 452 18.02 -29.97 29.36
N ARG A 453 19.27 -30.18 28.95
CA ARG A 453 19.86 -29.48 27.81
C ARG A 453 19.02 -29.66 26.53
N GLY A 454 18.62 -28.58 25.90
CA GLY A 454 17.68 -28.56 24.79
C GLY A 454 16.24 -28.27 25.21
N GLY A 455 15.97 -28.20 26.54
CA GLY A 455 14.67 -27.80 27.09
C GLY A 455 13.73 -28.96 27.43
N ASP A 456 14.16 -30.21 27.29
CA ASP A 456 13.39 -31.38 27.70
C ASP A 456 14.04 -32.14 28.86
N PRO A 457 13.24 -32.64 29.83
CA PRO A 457 13.78 -33.34 30.99
C PRO A 457 14.26 -34.73 30.61
N ALA A 458 15.46 -35.13 31.07
CA ALA A 458 16.04 -36.44 30.78
C ALA A 458 15.21 -37.62 31.31
N ASP A 459 14.45 -37.44 32.39
CA ASP A 459 13.57 -38.44 33.00
C ASP A 459 12.17 -38.52 32.34
N GLY A 460 11.91 -37.74 31.29
CA GLY A 460 10.64 -37.77 30.57
C GLY A 460 9.44 -37.20 31.33
N ARG A 461 9.65 -36.52 32.48
CA ARG A 461 8.56 -35.87 33.22
C ARG A 461 7.85 -34.80 32.41
N LYS A 462 6.57 -34.62 32.64
CA LYS A 462 5.79 -33.57 31.95
C LYS A 462 6.07 -32.20 32.55
N VAL A 463 6.62 -31.31 31.73
CA VAL A 463 6.79 -29.88 32.07
C VAL A 463 5.41 -29.20 32.04
N LYS A 464 5.03 -28.54 33.14
CA LYS A 464 3.72 -27.87 33.31
C LYS A 464 3.79 -26.35 33.03
N GLY A 465 4.98 -25.76 33.11
CA GLY A 465 5.21 -24.35 32.85
C GLY A 465 5.30 -24.02 31.37
N ALA A 466 5.30 -22.72 31.08
CA ALA A 466 5.39 -22.20 29.74
C ALA A 466 6.83 -22.31 29.19
N THR A 467 6.94 -22.16 27.87
CA THR A 467 8.23 -21.89 27.20
C THR A 467 8.44 -20.39 27.12
N LEU A 468 9.57 -19.92 27.58
CA LEU A 468 9.98 -18.52 27.63
C LEU A 468 11.07 -18.27 26.57
N HIS A 469 11.01 -17.13 25.91
CA HIS A 469 12.14 -16.63 25.13
C HIS A 469 13.05 -15.82 26.04
N TRP A 470 14.28 -15.67 25.63
CA TRP A 470 15.33 -15.09 26.45
C TRP A 470 16.49 -14.64 25.57
N VAL A 471 17.35 -13.74 26.08
CA VAL A 471 18.65 -13.41 25.49
C VAL A 471 19.72 -13.41 26.57
N ASP A 472 20.92 -13.86 26.22
CA ASP A 472 22.04 -13.89 27.15
C ASP A 472 22.47 -12.48 27.54
N ALA A 473 22.58 -12.19 28.83
CA ALA A 473 22.86 -10.83 29.29
C ALA A 473 24.28 -10.36 28.96
N ALA A 474 25.23 -11.29 28.80
CA ALA A 474 26.63 -10.95 28.48
C ALA A 474 26.80 -10.54 27.01
N THR A 475 25.96 -11.01 26.11
CA THR A 475 26.10 -10.78 24.67
C THR A 475 24.96 -9.96 24.06
N ALA A 476 23.85 -9.80 24.78
CA ALA A 476 22.68 -9.04 24.32
C ALA A 476 23.04 -7.62 23.88
N ILE A 477 22.34 -7.15 22.87
CA ILE A 477 22.50 -5.80 22.31
C ILE A 477 21.25 -5.00 22.61
N ASP A 478 21.44 -3.73 22.94
CA ASP A 478 20.34 -2.78 23.10
C ASP A 478 19.71 -2.44 21.76
N ALA A 479 18.38 -2.37 21.76
CA ALA A 479 17.62 -1.98 20.59
C ALA A 479 16.48 -1.03 20.97
N GLU A 480 16.10 -0.18 20.01
CA GLU A 480 14.85 0.57 20.00
C GLU A 480 13.82 -0.25 19.23
N VAL A 481 12.62 -0.35 19.76
CA VAL A 481 11.49 -1.01 19.10
C VAL A 481 10.31 -0.05 19.01
N ARG A 482 9.84 0.18 17.80
CA ARG A 482 8.66 1.01 17.51
C ARG A 482 7.45 0.12 17.31
N VAL A 483 6.46 0.33 18.15
CA VAL A 483 5.22 -0.43 18.18
C VAL A 483 4.11 0.45 17.59
N TYR A 484 3.58 0.03 16.45
CA TYR A 484 2.53 0.78 15.75
C TYR A 484 1.15 0.15 15.97
N SER A 485 0.16 1.02 16.11
CA SER A 485 -1.28 0.70 16.07
C SER A 485 -1.93 1.48 14.93
N GLU A 486 -3.25 1.28 14.72
CA GLU A 486 -3.99 2.05 13.72
C GLU A 486 -3.85 3.55 13.99
N LEU A 487 -3.65 4.34 12.94
CA LEU A 487 -3.51 5.79 13.02
C LEU A 487 -4.80 6.48 13.48
N PHE A 488 -5.96 5.88 13.20
CA PHE A 488 -7.27 6.38 13.58
C PHE A 488 -8.00 5.37 14.46
N SER A 489 -8.55 5.84 15.59
CA SER A 489 -9.40 5.02 16.46
C SER A 489 -10.82 4.83 15.92
N ASP A 490 -11.28 5.72 15.04
CA ASP A 490 -12.58 5.62 14.36
C ASP A 490 -12.46 4.73 13.11
N PRO A 491 -13.35 3.73 12.92
CA PRO A 491 -13.31 2.88 11.73
C PRO A 491 -13.65 3.60 10.42
N SER A 492 -14.28 4.77 10.49
CA SER A 492 -14.63 5.59 9.32
C SER A 492 -14.18 7.05 9.48
N PRO A 493 -12.88 7.32 9.52
CA PRO A 493 -12.37 8.67 9.76
C PRO A 493 -12.61 9.61 8.56
N ASP A 494 -12.90 9.05 7.39
CA ASP A 494 -13.12 9.78 6.12
C ASP A 494 -14.59 10.21 5.91
N GLY A 495 -15.47 9.96 6.90
CA GLY A 495 -16.89 10.30 6.82
C GLY A 495 -17.13 11.78 6.50
N ALA A 496 -18.20 12.08 5.72
CA ALA A 496 -18.46 13.40 5.15
C ALA A 496 -18.59 14.53 6.20
N ASP A 497 -19.13 14.19 7.38
CA ASP A 497 -19.41 15.14 8.45
C ASP A 497 -18.39 15.07 9.61
N LYS A 498 -17.25 14.38 9.42
CA LYS A 498 -16.26 14.19 10.47
C LYS A 498 -15.01 15.06 10.26
N ASP A 499 -14.52 15.62 11.36
CA ASP A 499 -13.13 16.08 11.40
C ASP A 499 -12.22 14.86 11.60
N PHE A 500 -11.51 14.47 10.55
CA PHE A 500 -10.65 13.30 10.59
C PHE A 500 -9.50 13.43 11.59
N LEU A 501 -9.07 14.66 11.93
CA LEU A 501 -8.04 14.88 12.96
C LEU A 501 -8.56 14.55 14.36
N ALA A 502 -9.84 14.77 14.63
CA ALA A 502 -10.47 14.36 15.88
C ALA A 502 -10.62 12.84 16.03
N CYS A 503 -10.48 12.09 14.91
CA CYS A 503 -10.54 10.62 14.90
C CYS A 503 -9.17 9.95 15.11
N MET A 504 -8.10 10.74 15.31
CA MET A 504 -6.73 10.22 15.48
C MET A 504 -6.61 9.37 16.75
N ASN A 505 -5.77 8.32 16.65
CA ASN A 505 -5.37 7.53 17.79
C ASN A 505 -4.10 8.13 18.43
N PRO A 506 -4.16 8.71 19.63
CA PRO A 506 -2.99 9.29 20.29
C PRO A 506 -1.91 8.26 20.63
N ASP A 507 -2.30 6.99 20.78
CA ASP A 507 -1.42 5.88 21.13
C ASP A 507 -1.01 5.05 19.90
N SER A 508 -1.02 5.69 18.71
CA SER A 508 -0.71 5.02 17.45
C SER A 508 0.77 4.63 17.29
N LEU A 509 1.66 5.18 18.10
CA LEU A 509 3.09 4.87 18.15
C LEU A 509 3.57 4.85 19.61
N GLU A 510 4.14 3.72 20.00
CA GLU A 510 4.91 3.57 21.23
C GLU A 510 6.38 3.26 20.87
N THR A 511 7.32 3.99 21.47
CA THR A 511 8.75 3.75 21.27
C THR A 511 9.34 3.15 22.53
N LEU A 512 9.78 1.91 22.44
CA LEU A 512 10.43 1.18 23.53
C LEU A 512 11.95 1.28 23.36
N THR A 513 12.63 1.71 24.40
CA THR A 513 14.10 1.80 24.45
C THR A 513 14.67 0.78 25.43
N GLY A 514 15.91 0.37 25.20
CA GLY A 514 16.58 -0.61 26.08
C GLY A 514 16.05 -2.04 25.93
N CYS A 515 15.30 -2.33 24.88
CA CYS A 515 14.97 -3.70 24.50
C CYS A 515 16.25 -4.50 24.27
N LYS A 516 16.21 -5.82 24.49
CA LYS A 516 17.39 -6.69 24.36
C LYS A 516 17.20 -7.68 23.21
N VAL A 517 18.15 -7.75 22.30
CA VAL A 517 18.13 -8.66 21.15
C VAL A 517 19.41 -9.52 21.08
N GLU A 518 19.34 -10.59 20.32
CA GLU A 518 20.50 -11.47 20.08
C GLU A 518 21.67 -10.70 19.46
N ALA A 519 22.90 -11.09 19.84
CA ALA A 519 24.13 -10.46 19.36
C ALA A 519 24.24 -10.42 17.82
N ARG A 520 23.74 -11.45 17.14
CA ARG A 520 23.79 -11.55 15.68
C ARG A 520 23.05 -10.40 14.95
N MET A 521 22.11 -9.74 15.62
CA MET A 521 21.35 -8.64 15.01
C MET A 521 22.23 -7.45 14.63
N ARG A 522 23.38 -7.25 15.28
CA ARG A 522 24.37 -6.27 14.87
C ARG A 522 24.97 -6.59 13.49
N ASP A 523 25.32 -7.87 13.27
CA ASP A 523 25.91 -8.32 12.02
C ASP A 523 24.86 -8.26 10.89
N VAL A 524 23.62 -8.61 11.19
CA VAL A 524 22.47 -8.47 10.27
C VAL A 524 22.27 -7.01 9.87
N ALA A 525 22.28 -6.08 10.82
CA ALA A 525 22.16 -4.65 10.53
C ALA A 525 23.37 -4.13 9.73
N ALA A 526 24.58 -4.55 10.09
CA ALA A 526 25.81 -4.20 9.36
C ALA A 526 25.80 -4.71 7.91
N GLU A 527 25.23 -5.89 7.66
CA GLU A 527 25.09 -6.42 6.31
C GLU A 527 23.99 -5.67 5.54
N TYR A 528 22.87 -5.37 6.20
CA TYR A 528 21.81 -4.56 5.62
C TYR A 528 22.27 -3.14 5.27
N ASP A 529 23.17 -2.52 6.07
CA ASP A 529 23.73 -1.20 5.78
C ASP A 529 24.58 -1.15 4.50
N LYS A 530 25.09 -2.28 4.03
CA LYS A 530 25.85 -2.40 2.78
C LYS A 530 24.92 -2.55 1.56
N THR A 531 23.65 -2.81 1.75
CA THR A 531 22.69 -3.02 0.66
C THR A 531 22.09 -1.70 0.21
N GLU A 532 21.61 -1.68 -1.04
CA GLU A 532 20.72 -0.62 -1.50
C GLU A 532 19.36 -0.79 -0.83
N LYS A 533 18.93 0.19 -0.03
CA LYS A 533 17.70 0.14 0.77
C LYS A 533 16.49 0.68 0.02
N GLN A 534 16.73 1.56 -0.96
CA GLN A 534 15.67 2.20 -1.72
C GLN A 534 14.83 1.16 -2.48
N GLY A 535 13.51 1.28 -2.42
CA GLY A 535 12.59 0.39 -3.11
C GLY A 535 12.56 -1.06 -2.61
N LYS A 536 13.13 -1.36 -1.42
CA LYS A 536 13.19 -2.72 -0.87
C LYS A 536 12.58 -2.79 0.52
N THR A 537 11.95 -3.93 0.83
CA THR A 537 11.54 -4.25 2.20
C THR A 537 12.77 -4.63 3.02
N ALA A 538 12.88 -4.10 4.23
CA ALA A 538 13.95 -4.45 5.15
C ALA A 538 13.81 -5.91 5.65
N PRO A 539 14.90 -6.54 6.12
CA PRO A 539 14.86 -7.86 6.73
C PRO A 539 13.84 -7.95 7.85
N SER A 540 13.03 -9.00 7.84
CA SER A 540 11.95 -9.24 8.79
C SER A 540 12.23 -10.45 9.66
N PHE A 541 11.83 -10.36 10.93
CA PHE A 541 12.05 -11.38 11.95
C PHE A 541 10.79 -11.64 12.74
N GLN A 542 10.57 -12.86 13.16
CA GLN A 542 9.64 -13.14 14.23
C GLN A 542 10.39 -13.06 15.57
N PHE A 543 10.11 -12.04 16.38
CA PHE A 543 10.51 -12.10 17.78
C PHE A 543 9.61 -13.12 18.48
N MET A 544 10.24 -14.20 18.95
CA MET A 544 9.56 -15.36 19.48
C MET A 544 8.50 -14.96 20.52
N ARG A 545 7.25 -15.40 20.33
CA ARG A 545 6.08 -15.13 21.18
C ARG A 545 5.53 -13.70 21.14
N LEU A 546 6.21 -12.74 20.49
CA LEU A 546 5.83 -11.32 20.52
C LEU A 546 5.14 -10.85 19.23
N GLY A 547 5.73 -11.12 18.08
CA GLY A 547 5.21 -10.67 16.80
C GLY A 547 6.24 -10.69 15.70
N TYR A 548 5.94 -9.99 14.62
CA TYR A 548 6.85 -9.80 13.49
C TYR A 548 7.38 -8.37 13.46
N PHE A 549 8.66 -8.24 13.22
CA PHE A 549 9.42 -6.99 13.25
C PHE A 549 10.34 -6.92 12.06
N CYS A 550 10.60 -5.72 11.56
CA CYS A 550 11.62 -5.50 10.54
C CYS A 550 12.60 -4.43 10.99
N LEU A 551 13.80 -4.42 10.43
CA LEU A 551 14.74 -3.30 10.62
C LEU A 551 14.14 -2.02 10.02
N ASP A 552 14.32 -0.89 10.71
CA ASP A 552 13.94 0.41 10.12
C ASP A 552 14.94 0.78 9.02
N ASN A 553 14.46 1.04 7.81
CA ASN A 553 15.32 1.31 6.67
C ASN A 553 16.05 2.66 6.71
N LYS A 554 15.63 3.58 7.58
CA LYS A 554 16.21 4.92 7.72
C LYS A 554 17.08 5.06 8.97
N ASP A 555 16.55 4.57 10.11
CA ASP A 555 17.10 4.90 11.43
C ASP A 555 17.95 3.76 12.01
N CYS A 556 17.86 2.54 11.44
CA CYS A 556 18.63 1.39 11.89
C CYS A 556 20.04 1.41 11.32
N SER A 557 21.02 1.13 12.19
CA SER A 557 22.41 0.87 11.83
C SER A 557 23.00 -0.19 12.77
N ALA A 558 24.21 -0.69 12.44
CA ALA A 558 24.91 -1.66 13.29
C ALA A 558 25.20 -1.16 14.72
N ASP A 559 25.34 0.16 14.89
CA ASP A 559 25.59 0.80 16.19
C ASP A 559 24.30 1.25 16.90
N HIS A 560 23.18 1.32 16.19
CA HIS A 560 21.89 1.70 16.72
C HIS A 560 20.79 0.86 16.06
N LEU A 561 20.43 -0.25 16.71
CA LEU A 561 19.39 -1.14 16.21
C LEU A 561 18.00 -0.54 16.42
N VAL A 562 17.25 -0.37 15.35
CA VAL A 562 15.86 0.09 15.37
C VAL A 562 14.98 -0.90 14.63
N PHE A 563 13.97 -1.40 15.31
CA PHE A 563 12.98 -2.31 14.76
C PHE A 563 11.59 -1.68 14.72
N ASN A 564 10.89 -1.91 13.62
CA ASN A 564 9.48 -1.58 13.47
C ASN A 564 8.64 -2.85 13.67
N ARG A 565 7.64 -2.81 14.56
CA ARG A 565 6.67 -3.91 14.63
C ARG A 565 5.77 -3.89 13.40
N SER A 566 5.90 -4.92 12.57
CA SER A 566 5.09 -5.09 11.36
C SER A 566 3.66 -5.49 11.73
N VAL A 567 3.51 -6.63 12.42
CA VAL A 567 2.21 -7.12 12.93
C VAL A 567 2.39 -7.93 14.21
N THR A 568 1.31 -8.06 14.96
CA THR A 568 1.24 -8.92 16.15
C THR A 568 1.27 -10.40 15.76
N LEU A 569 1.66 -11.27 16.70
CA LEU A 569 1.61 -12.72 16.50
C LEU A 569 0.17 -13.24 16.48
N LYS A 570 -0.70 -12.68 17.32
CA LYS A 570 -2.11 -13.03 17.36
C LYS A 570 -2.86 -12.34 16.23
N ASP A 571 -3.65 -13.12 15.51
CA ASP A 571 -4.54 -12.61 14.50
C ASP A 571 -5.79 -11.99 15.13
N SER A 572 -6.12 -10.75 14.75
CA SER A 572 -7.35 -10.08 15.14
C SER A 572 -8.47 -10.33 14.13
N PHE A 573 -8.11 -10.71 12.90
CA PHE A 573 -9.07 -11.05 11.86
C PHE A 573 -9.70 -12.42 12.14
N LYS A 574 -11.01 -12.50 12.05
CA LYS A 574 -11.76 -13.76 12.19
C LYS A 574 -12.26 -14.16 10.81
N VAL A 575 -11.74 -15.29 10.31
CA VAL A 575 -12.16 -15.91 9.06
C VAL A 575 -13.61 -16.37 9.15
#